data_ece5e03b2132390fdee7327ee9d98f2e
#
_entry.id   ece5e03b2132390fdee7327ee9d98f2e
#
_cell.length_a   1.000
_cell.length_b   1.000
_cell.length_c   1.000
_cell.angle_alpha   90.00
_cell.angle_beta   90.00
_cell.angle_gamma   90.00
#
_symmetry.space_group_name_H-M   'P 1'
#
loop_
_entity.id
_entity.type
_entity.pdbx_description
1 polymer ?
#
loop_
_entity_poly.entity_id
_entity_poly.type
_entity_poly.pdbx_seq_one_letter_code
_entity_poly.pdbx_strand_id
1 'polypeptide(L)'
;MAPSNTTITLTRALTRDQQARRERLVRAALDLAAEGGYASVTMHDVADRAGVARATVYRYFTSNDHLLSEVSALWIGQVIDELTSRRLPAEPAESLTAMLCRLVQVSAEHRLLTEAILQAATSPDPSAEASHENFQGSLGRILDTALGTPDTPEAQARMADLQHVLGHVLLSGLLGLSHRGRSSEEVQDLMRTAVRLVM
;
A
#
# COMPACT_ATOMS: atom_id res chain seq x y z
N MET A 1 4.86 -11.34 -45.89
CA MET A 1 4.51 -10.11 -45.17
C MET A 1 3.15 -10.35 -44.53
N ALA A 2 3.11 -10.70 -43.25
CA ALA A 2 1.85 -10.88 -42.51
C ALA A 2 1.51 -9.58 -41.78
N PRO A 3 0.26 -9.15 -41.73
CA PRO A 3 -0.13 -7.94 -41.03
C PRO A 3 -0.09 -8.18 -39.51
N SER A 4 0.64 -7.34 -38.80
CA SER A 4 0.67 -7.30 -37.35
C SER A 4 -0.71 -6.83 -36.85
N ASN A 5 -1.44 -7.74 -36.23
CA ASN A 5 -2.69 -7.42 -35.54
C ASN A 5 -2.36 -6.72 -34.22
N THR A 6 -2.32 -5.39 -34.23
CA THR A 6 -2.27 -4.59 -33.01
C THR A 6 -3.64 -4.61 -32.37
N THR A 7 -3.85 -5.49 -31.40
CA THR A 7 -5.05 -5.48 -30.56
C THR A 7 -4.99 -4.27 -29.64
N ILE A 8 -5.63 -3.18 -30.05
CA ILE A 8 -5.83 -2.01 -29.18
C ILE A 8 -6.90 -2.40 -28.15
N THR A 9 -6.46 -2.81 -26.97
CA THR A 9 -7.35 -2.96 -25.81
C THR A 9 -7.74 -1.57 -25.33
N LEU A 10 -8.86 -1.06 -25.85
CA LEU A 10 -9.49 0.17 -25.33
C LEU A 10 -9.99 -0.13 -23.92
N THR A 11 -9.18 0.21 -22.91
CA THR A 11 -9.61 0.23 -21.51
C THR A 11 -10.67 1.35 -21.39
N ARG A 12 -11.93 0.98 -21.52
CA ARG A 12 -13.06 1.92 -21.42
C ARG A 12 -13.09 2.45 -19.98
N ALA A 13 -12.90 3.75 -19.80
CA ALA A 13 -13.03 4.39 -18.50
C ALA A 13 -14.38 4.03 -17.86
N LEU A 14 -14.36 3.69 -16.57
CA LEU A 14 -15.57 3.36 -15.82
C LEU A 14 -16.49 4.59 -15.78
N THR A 15 -17.80 4.35 -15.86
CA THR A 15 -18.79 5.42 -15.60
C THR A 15 -18.73 5.82 -14.11
N ARG A 16 -19.29 6.99 -13.78
CA ARG A 16 -19.36 7.45 -12.36
C ARG A 16 -20.03 6.42 -11.46
N ASP A 17 -21.11 5.80 -11.91
CA ASP A 17 -21.82 4.77 -11.13
C ASP A 17 -21.00 3.48 -10.97
N GLN A 18 -20.23 3.10 -12.00
CA GLN A 18 -19.32 1.97 -11.93
C GLN A 18 -18.17 2.25 -10.98
N GLN A 19 -17.61 3.45 -11.02
CA GLN A 19 -16.56 3.89 -10.11
C GLN A 19 -17.05 3.91 -8.66
N ALA A 20 -18.19 4.53 -8.38
CA ALA A 20 -18.79 4.55 -7.04
C ALA A 20 -19.08 3.14 -6.50
N ARG A 21 -19.50 2.22 -7.40
CA ARG A 21 -19.71 0.82 -7.01
C ARG A 21 -18.42 0.10 -6.71
N ARG A 22 -17.36 0.31 -7.51
CA ARG A 22 -16.03 -0.24 -7.26
C ARG A 22 -15.48 0.23 -5.91
N GLU A 23 -15.58 1.52 -5.61
CA GLU A 23 -15.16 2.10 -4.33
C GLU A 23 -15.91 1.50 -3.13
N ARG A 24 -17.23 1.27 -3.26
CA ARG A 24 -17.99 0.58 -2.19
C ARG A 24 -17.49 -0.84 -1.94
N LEU A 25 -17.12 -1.58 -2.99
CA LEU A 25 -16.55 -2.93 -2.86
C LEU A 25 -15.20 -2.90 -2.16
N VAL A 26 -14.32 -1.96 -2.51
CA VAL A 26 -13.00 -1.81 -1.86
C VAL A 26 -13.17 -1.43 -0.39
N ARG A 27 -14.10 -0.52 -0.04
CA ARG A 27 -14.39 -0.17 1.35
C ARG A 27 -14.93 -1.35 2.14
N ALA A 28 -15.87 -2.12 1.58
CA ALA A 28 -16.39 -3.33 2.22
C ALA A 28 -15.28 -4.36 2.50
N ALA A 29 -14.34 -4.53 1.56
CA ALA A 29 -13.19 -5.41 1.75
C ALA A 29 -12.21 -4.88 2.81
N LEU A 30 -11.99 -3.56 2.87
CA LEU A 30 -11.18 -2.92 3.89
C LEU A 30 -11.76 -3.17 5.29
N ASP A 31 -13.07 -2.98 5.47
CA ASP A 31 -13.75 -3.22 6.74
C ASP A 31 -13.61 -4.69 7.17
N LEU A 32 -13.83 -5.64 6.24
CA LEU A 32 -13.67 -7.07 6.50
C LEU A 32 -12.22 -7.43 6.87
N ALA A 33 -11.23 -6.88 6.16
CA ALA A 33 -9.82 -7.10 6.47
C ALA A 33 -9.43 -6.53 7.83
N ALA A 34 -9.98 -5.38 8.22
CA ALA A 34 -9.73 -4.78 9.52
C ALA A 34 -10.37 -5.57 10.67
N GLU A 35 -11.54 -6.18 10.44
CA GLU A 35 -12.27 -6.99 11.44
C GLU A 35 -11.70 -8.40 11.61
N GLY A 36 -11.32 -9.09 10.52
CA GLY A 36 -10.99 -10.51 10.54
C GLY A 36 -9.76 -10.93 9.70
N GLY A 37 -8.98 -9.98 9.20
CA GLY A 37 -7.77 -10.25 8.43
C GLY A 37 -8.06 -10.81 7.04
N TYR A 38 -7.03 -11.41 6.43
CA TYR A 38 -7.08 -11.94 5.06
C TYR A 38 -8.22 -12.95 4.83
N ALA A 39 -8.42 -13.86 5.77
CA ALA A 39 -9.40 -14.95 5.65
C ALA A 39 -10.86 -14.46 5.62
N SER A 40 -11.15 -13.28 6.15
CA SER A 40 -12.49 -12.68 6.15
C SER A 40 -12.83 -11.98 4.81
N VAL A 41 -11.85 -11.73 3.96
CA VAL A 41 -12.05 -11.09 2.67
C VAL A 41 -12.34 -12.15 1.61
N THR A 42 -13.60 -12.58 1.52
CA THR A 42 -14.05 -13.44 0.42
C THR A 42 -14.94 -12.66 -0.54
N MET A 43 -15.00 -13.08 -1.83
CA MET A 43 -15.89 -12.45 -2.81
C MET A 43 -17.37 -12.51 -2.40
N HIS A 44 -17.74 -13.48 -1.56
CA HIS A 44 -19.08 -13.62 -1.01
C HIS A 44 -19.33 -12.56 0.07
N ASP A 45 -18.49 -12.52 1.09
CA ASP A 45 -18.65 -11.59 2.22
C ASP A 45 -18.57 -10.13 1.78
N VAL A 46 -17.71 -9.83 0.81
CA VAL A 46 -17.62 -8.49 0.19
C VAL A 46 -18.90 -8.14 -0.55
N ALA A 47 -19.50 -9.09 -1.30
CA ALA A 47 -20.78 -8.87 -1.99
C ALA A 47 -21.90 -8.57 -0.99
N ASP A 48 -21.98 -9.34 0.06
CA ASP A 48 -23.01 -9.20 1.11
C ASP A 48 -22.84 -7.86 1.87
N ARG A 49 -21.61 -7.54 2.28
CA ARG A 49 -21.27 -6.28 2.96
C ARG A 49 -21.57 -5.05 2.09
N ALA A 50 -21.30 -5.13 0.79
CA ALA A 50 -21.53 -4.04 -0.16
C ALA A 50 -22.98 -3.97 -0.70
N GLY A 51 -23.83 -4.95 -0.38
CA GLY A 51 -25.22 -5.03 -0.84
C GLY A 51 -25.36 -5.26 -2.33
N VAL A 52 -24.51 -6.11 -2.92
CA VAL A 52 -24.54 -6.43 -4.36
C VAL A 52 -24.52 -7.94 -4.62
N ALA A 53 -24.91 -8.35 -5.82
CA ALA A 53 -24.78 -9.76 -6.20
C ALA A 53 -23.29 -10.14 -6.35
N ARG A 54 -22.91 -11.36 -5.95
CA ARG A 54 -21.54 -11.90 -6.06
C ARG A 54 -20.96 -11.77 -7.49
N ALA A 55 -21.76 -12.00 -8.52
CA ALA A 55 -21.34 -11.80 -9.91
C ALA A 55 -20.91 -10.35 -10.21
N THR A 56 -21.40 -9.38 -9.43
CA THR A 56 -20.98 -7.98 -9.56
C THR A 56 -19.55 -7.79 -9.07
N VAL A 57 -19.13 -8.46 -7.98
CA VAL A 57 -17.75 -8.38 -7.46
C VAL A 57 -16.78 -8.91 -8.51
N TYR A 58 -17.06 -10.09 -9.08
CA TYR A 58 -16.21 -10.71 -10.11
C TYR A 58 -16.08 -9.88 -11.41
N ARG A 59 -16.99 -8.95 -11.67
CA ARG A 59 -16.84 -8.01 -12.81
C ARG A 59 -15.75 -6.95 -12.58
N TYR A 60 -15.40 -6.66 -11.33
CA TYR A 60 -14.41 -5.64 -10.96
C TYR A 60 -13.09 -6.26 -10.51
N PHE A 61 -13.13 -7.43 -9.88
CA PHE A 61 -11.97 -8.05 -9.26
C PHE A 61 -11.88 -9.52 -9.63
N THR A 62 -10.72 -9.93 -10.11
CA THR A 62 -10.45 -11.30 -10.59
C THR A 62 -10.18 -12.27 -9.45
N SER A 63 -9.66 -11.76 -8.33
CA SER A 63 -9.29 -12.55 -7.14
C SER A 63 -9.43 -11.73 -5.86
N ASN A 64 -9.34 -12.41 -4.71
CA ASN A 64 -9.26 -11.72 -3.41
C ASN A 64 -7.99 -10.88 -3.32
N ASP A 65 -6.88 -11.35 -3.87
CA ASP A 65 -5.60 -10.65 -3.86
C ASP A 65 -5.66 -9.37 -4.71
N HIS A 66 -6.33 -9.42 -5.88
CA HIS A 66 -6.61 -8.23 -6.68
C HIS A 66 -7.44 -7.21 -5.89
N LEU A 67 -8.48 -7.65 -5.18
CA LEU A 67 -9.29 -6.75 -4.35
C LEU A 67 -8.47 -6.17 -3.19
N LEU A 68 -7.62 -6.98 -2.53
CA LEU A 68 -6.75 -6.55 -1.44
C LEU A 68 -5.63 -5.62 -1.92
N SER A 69 -5.17 -5.72 -3.17
CA SER A 69 -4.24 -4.73 -3.74
C SER A 69 -4.86 -3.33 -3.80
N GLU A 70 -6.15 -3.25 -4.12
CA GLU A 70 -6.90 -1.99 -4.13
C GLU A 70 -7.20 -1.48 -2.71
N VAL A 71 -7.46 -2.38 -1.76
CA VAL A 71 -7.57 -2.05 -0.33
C VAL A 71 -6.25 -1.47 0.17
N SER A 72 -5.12 -2.07 -0.22
CA SER A 72 -3.78 -1.58 0.10
C SER A 72 -3.57 -0.15 -0.41
N ALA A 73 -3.88 0.10 -1.69
CA ALA A 73 -3.75 1.44 -2.28
C ALA A 73 -4.61 2.49 -1.55
N LEU A 74 -5.86 2.14 -1.23
CA LEU A 74 -6.77 3.01 -0.50
C LEU A 74 -6.25 3.32 0.92
N TRP A 75 -5.91 2.28 1.69
CA TRP A 75 -5.52 2.43 3.08
C TRP A 75 -4.16 3.14 3.23
N ILE A 76 -3.16 2.73 2.47
CA ILE A 76 -1.84 3.38 2.49
C ILE A 76 -1.98 4.84 2.02
N GLY A 77 -2.83 5.11 1.02
CA GLY A 77 -3.15 6.47 0.59
C GLY A 77 -3.65 7.33 1.74
N GLN A 78 -4.64 6.84 2.50
CA GLN A 78 -5.20 7.54 3.67
C GLN A 78 -4.15 7.78 4.76
N VAL A 79 -3.31 6.79 5.06
CA VAL A 79 -2.22 6.92 6.04
C VAL A 79 -1.23 7.98 5.60
N ILE A 80 -0.81 7.99 4.33
CA ILE A 80 0.12 8.99 3.80
C ILE A 80 -0.49 10.39 3.84
N ASP A 81 -1.75 10.55 3.44
CA ASP A 81 -2.45 11.83 3.48
C ASP A 81 -2.53 12.37 4.93
N GLU A 82 -2.78 11.50 5.91
CA GLU A 82 -2.70 11.87 7.33
C GLU A 82 -1.28 12.30 7.75
N LEU A 83 -0.25 11.54 7.35
CA LEU A 83 1.14 11.84 7.69
C LEU A 83 1.59 13.20 7.10
N THR A 84 1.27 13.43 5.84
CA THR A 84 1.68 14.65 5.11
C THR A 84 0.90 15.90 5.52
N SER A 85 -0.30 15.76 6.09
CA SER A 85 -1.10 16.87 6.62
C SER A 85 -0.62 17.38 7.98
N ARG A 86 0.24 16.65 8.68
CA ARG A 86 0.75 17.02 9.99
C ARG A 86 1.92 18.01 9.89
N ARG A 87 2.12 18.80 10.96
CA ARG A 87 3.35 19.59 11.07
C ARG A 87 4.53 18.65 11.33
N LEU A 88 5.45 18.60 10.38
CA LEU A 88 6.66 17.80 10.44
C LEU A 88 7.82 18.59 11.07
N PRO A 89 8.86 17.91 11.61
CA PRO A 89 10.12 18.53 11.97
C PRO A 89 10.74 19.28 10.78
N ALA A 90 11.53 20.31 11.07
CA ALA A 90 12.17 21.12 10.04
C ALA A 90 13.40 20.41 9.43
N GLU A 91 14.03 19.55 10.19
CA GLU A 91 15.20 18.78 9.76
C GLU A 91 14.74 17.55 8.95
N PRO A 92 15.25 17.37 7.70
CA PRO A 92 14.76 16.33 6.79
C PRO A 92 14.84 14.90 7.31
N ALA A 93 15.97 14.52 7.97
CA ALA A 93 16.13 13.19 8.53
C ALA A 93 15.19 12.93 9.71
N GLU A 94 14.92 13.95 10.53
CA GLU A 94 13.95 13.87 11.63
C GLU A 94 12.51 13.74 11.08
N SER A 95 12.20 14.51 10.03
CA SER A 95 10.90 14.44 9.34
C SER A 95 10.65 13.04 8.78
N LEU A 96 11.61 12.51 8.03
CA LEU A 96 11.54 11.16 7.46
C LEU A 96 11.40 10.09 8.57
N THR A 97 12.18 10.19 9.62
CA THR A 97 12.12 9.29 10.78
C THR A 97 10.74 9.32 11.43
N ALA A 98 10.20 10.52 11.67
CA ALA A 98 8.87 10.69 12.27
C ALA A 98 7.76 10.05 11.42
N MET A 99 7.80 10.24 10.10
CA MET A 99 6.82 9.67 9.18
C MET A 99 6.91 8.14 9.15
N LEU A 100 8.11 7.57 9.04
CA LEU A 100 8.29 6.11 9.02
C LEU A 100 7.91 5.45 10.36
N CYS A 101 8.28 6.05 11.49
CA CYS A 101 7.87 5.56 12.81
C CYS A 101 6.35 5.61 13.00
N ARG A 102 5.69 6.67 12.54
CA ARG A 102 4.23 6.75 12.60
C ARG A 102 3.55 5.72 11.67
N LEU A 103 4.10 5.49 10.47
CA LEU A 103 3.60 4.43 9.59
C LEU A 103 3.67 3.06 10.28
N VAL A 104 4.79 2.73 10.93
CA VAL A 104 4.93 1.49 11.72
C VAL A 104 3.90 1.43 12.84
N GLN A 105 3.68 2.54 13.55
CA GLN A 105 2.70 2.61 14.63
C GLN A 105 1.28 2.35 14.12
N VAL A 106 0.85 3.02 13.04
CA VAL A 106 -0.48 2.81 12.43
C VAL A 106 -0.63 1.36 11.94
N SER A 107 0.42 0.78 11.36
CA SER A 107 0.42 -0.61 10.94
C SER A 107 0.24 -1.58 12.13
N ALA A 108 0.79 -1.26 13.29
CA ALA A 108 0.60 -2.04 14.52
C ALA A 108 -0.81 -1.86 15.11
N GLU A 109 -1.35 -0.65 15.08
CA GLU A 109 -2.72 -0.34 15.52
C GLU A 109 -3.78 -1.08 14.67
N HIS A 110 -3.49 -1.29 13.37
CA HIS A 110 -4.36 -2.00 12.40
C HIS A 110 -3.76 -3.34 11.98
N ARG A 111 -3.34 -4.17 12.93
CA ARG A 111 -2.56 -5.38 12.68
C ARG A 111 -3.21 -6.34 11.69
N LEU A 112 -4.49 -6.68 11.86
CA LEU A 112 -5.20 -7.62 10.99
C LEU A 112 -5.24 -7.14 9.52
N LEU A 113 -5.49 -5.85 9.31
CA LEU A 113 -5.47 -5.24 8.00
C LEU A 113 -4.05 -5.24 7.40
N THR A 114 -3.04 -4.91 8.20
CA THR A 114 -1.63 -4.96 7.78
C THR A 114 -1.22 -6.36 7.37
N GLU A 115 -1.59 -7.38 8.14
CA GLU A 115 -1.34 -8.79 7.80
C GLU A 115 -2.02 -9.19 6.49
N ALA A 116 -3.28 -8.80 6.28
CA ALA A 116 -4.03 -9.11 5.07
C ALA A 116 -3.37 -8.49 3.82
N ILE A 117 -2.93 -7.24 3.93
CA ILE A 117 -2.23 -6.52 2.85
C ILE A 117 -0.87 -7.18 2.54
N LEU A 118 -0.08 -7.50 3.56
CA LEU A 118 1.22 -8.15 3.37
C LEU A 118 1.07 -9.56 2.78
N GLN A 119 0.05 -10.31 3.19
CA GLN A 119 -0.23 -11.63 2.62
C GLN A 119 -0.60 -11.54 1.13
N ALA A 120 -1.47 -10.59 0.76
CA ALA A 120 -1.81 -10.36 -0.65
C ALA A 120 -0.60 -9.90 -1.48
N ALA A 121 0.25 -9.02 -0.92
CA ALA A 121 1.44 -8.51 -1.59
C ALA A 121 2.54 -9.59 -1.82
N THR A 122 2.51 -10.67 -1.04
CA THR A 122 3.44 -11.81 -1.19
C THR A 122 2.82 -13.01 -1.91
N SER A 123 1.59 -12.87 -2.39
CA SER A 123 0.87 -13.90 -3.17
C SER A 123 1.52 -14.11 -4.55
N PRO A 124 1.44 -15.32 -5.13
CA PRO A 124 1.81 -15.56 -6.52
C PRO A 124 0.79 -15.01 -7.54
N ASP A 125 -0.29 -14.37 -7.09
CA ASP A 125 -1.28 -13.75 -7.98
C ASP A 125 -0.64 -12.56 -8.75
N PRO A 126 -0.89 -12.40 -10.06
CA PRO A 126 -0.36 -11.26 -10.82
C PRO A 126 -0.70 -9.87 -10.24
N SER A 127 -1.77 -9.76 -9.46
CA SER A 127 -2.13 -8.51 -8.76
C SER A 127 -1.18 -8.13 -7.62
N ALA A 128 -0.32 -9.06 -7.16
CA ALA A 128 0.70 -8.75 -6.15
C ALA A 128 1.72 -7.71 -6.66
N GLU A 129 1.99 -7.67 -7.96
CA GLU A 129 2.86 -6.66 -8.58
C GLU A 129 2.27 -5.25 -8.40
N ALA A 130 0.96 -5.08 -8.61
CA ALA A 130 0.28 -3.81 -8.37
C ALA A 130 0.35 -3.39 -6.88
N SER A 131 0.29 -4.34 -5.94
CA SER A 131 0.49 -4.06 -4.51
C SER A 131 1.90 -3.56 -4.22
N HIS A 132 2.91 -4.15 -4.86
CA HIS A 132 4.30 -3.72 -4.73
C HIS A 132 4.50 -2.30 -5.30
N GLU A 133 3.98 -2.01 -6.49
CA GLU A 133 4.03 -0.68 -7.10
C GLU A 133 3.34 0.37 -6.23
N ASN A 134 2.18 0.06 -5.67
CA ASN A 134 1.46 0.93 -4.73
C ASN A 134 2.29 1.23 -3.47
N PHE A 135 2.94 0.22 -2.91
CA PHE A 135 3.84 0.38 -1.76
C PHE A 135 5.03 1.27 -2.09
N GLN A 136 5.69 1.02 -3.22
CA GLN A 136 6.83 1.85 -3.68
C GLN A 136 6.41 3.30 -3.94
N GLY A 137 5.31 3.52 -4.66
CA GLY A 137 4.80 4.87 -4.91
C GLY A 137 4.43 5.62 -3.62
N SER A 138 3.95 4.90 -2.62
CA SER A 138 3.61 5.46 -1.30
C SER A 138 4.86 5.87 -0.51
N LEU A 139 5.90 5.05 -0.54
CA LEU A 139 7.19 5.39 0.07
C LEU A 139 7.85 6.59 -0.65
N GLY A 140 7.75 6.66 -1.98
CA GLY A 140 8.18 7.82 -2.75
C GLY A 140 7.53 9.12 -2.26
N ARG A 141 6.22 9.13 -2.04
CA ARG A 141 5.51 10.30 -1.48
C ARG A 141 6.01 10.70 -0.07
N ILE A 142 6.33 9.73 0.78
CA ILE A 142 6.94 10.00 2.10
C ILE A 142 8.29 10.68 1.93
N LEU A 143 9.14 10.15 1.06
CA LEU A 143 10.47 10.71 0.78
C LEU A 143 10.38 12.12 0.18
N ASP A 144 9.53 12.34 -0.83
CA ASP A 144 9.31 13.65 -1.42
C ASP A 144 8.81 14.69 -0.40
N THR A 145 7.94 14.25 0.53
CA THR A 145 7.42 15.14 1.57
C THR A 145 8.49 15.48 2.61
N ALA A 146 9.33 14.52 3.00
CA ALA A 146 10.34 14.70 4.04
C ALA A 146 11.60 15.40 3.53
N LEU A 147 12.03 15.11 2.30
CA LEU A 147 13.33 15.51 1.74
C LEU A 147 13.20 16.56 0.61
N GLY A 148 11.98 16.77 0.11
CA GLY A 148 11.74 17.57 -1.09
C GLY A 148 11.84 16.76 -2.38
N THR A 149 11.17 17.24 -3.43
CA THR A 149 11.20 16.59 -4.75
C THR A 149 12.55 16.84 -5.42
N PRO A 150 13.26 15.79 -5.89
CA PRO A 150 14.58 15.93 -6.48
C PRO A 150 14.51 16.64 -7.85
N ASP A 151 15.38 17.63 -8.06
CA ASP A 151 15.42 18.49 -9.26
C ASP A 151 16.60 18.16 -10.21
N THR A 152 17.55 17.32 -9.79
CA THR A 152 18.67 16.88 -10.63
C THR A 152 18.68 15.37 -10.85
N PRO A 153 19.29 14.85 -11.93
CA PRO A 153 19.42 13.42 -12.17
C PRO A 153 20.13 12.68 -11.03
N GLU A 154 21.15 13.28 -10.43
CA GLU A 154 21.91 12.72 -9.31
C GLU A 154 21.05 12.65 -8.05
N ALA A 155 20.24 13.68 -7.76
CA ALA A 155 19.30 13.69 -6.64
C ALA A 155 18.18 12.66 -6.86
N GLN A 156 17.69 12.49 -8.09
CA GLN A 156 16.71 11.47 -8.46
C GLN A 156 17.26 10.05 -8.25
N ALA A 157 18.51 9.79 -8.69
CA ALA A 157 19.15 8.49 -8.49
C ALA A 157 19.31 8.19 -6.99
N ARG A 158 19.80 9.18 -6.19
CA ARG A 158 19.89 9.00 -4.73
C ARG A 158 18.54 8.75 -4.06
N MET A 159 17.49 9.44 -4.49
CA MET A 159 16.13 9.25 -3.99
C MET A 159 15.62 7.83 -4.28
N ALA A 160 15.90 7.31 -5.48
CA ALA A 160 15.57 5.93 -5.85
C ALA A 160 16.33 4.91 -4.99
N ASP A 161 17.61 5.13 -4.71
CA ASP A 161 18.41 4.28 -3.82
C ASP A 161 17.85 4.29 -2.39
N LEU A 162 17.52 5.47 -1.84
CA LEU A 162 16.89 5.62 -0.53
C LEU A 162 15.56 4.89 -0.47
N GLN A 163 14.72 5.07 -1.49
CA GLN A 163 13.42 4.39 -1.60
C GLN A 163 13.59 2.87 -1.61
N HIS A 164 14.55 2.37 -2.38
CA HIS A 164 14.83 0.94 -2.47
C HIS A 164 15.28 0.38 -1.12
N VAL A 165 16.29 0.97 -0.49
CA VAL A 165 16.84 0.48 0.80
C VAL A 165 15.80 0.59 1.92
N LEU A 166 15.21 1.77 2.12
CA LEU A 166 14.23 1.99 3.19
C LEU A 166 12.96 1.16 2.99
N GLY A 167 12.54 0.96 1.73
CA GLY A 167 11.40 0.12 1.40
C GLY A 167 11.58 -1.33 1.82
N HIS A 168 12.75 -1.91 1.55
CA HIS A 168 13.06 -3.28 1.97
C HIS A 168 13.19 -3.42 3.49
N VAL A 169 13.81 -2.44 4.15
CA VAL A 169 13.92 -2.41 5.62
C VAL A 169 12.53 -2.29 6.25
N LEU A 170 11.69 -1.39 5.75
CA LEU A 170 10.31 -1.22 6.22
C LEU A 170 9.48 -2.49 6.01
N LEU A 171 9.51 -3.08 4.81
CA LEU A 171 8.80 -4.32 4.51
C LEU A 171 9.23 -5.45 5.46
N SER A 172 10.54 -5.63 5.66
CA SER A 172 11.08 -6.61 6.62
C SER A 172 10.62 -6.33 8.06
N GLY A 173 10.55 -5.06 8.45
CA GLY A 173 10.02 -4.63 9.75
C GLY A 173 8.55 -4.97 9.92
N LEU A 174 7.71 -4.64 8.93
CA LEU A 174 6.27 -4.93 8.94
C LEU A 174 5.98 -6.44 8.94
N LEU A 175 6.75 -7.24 8.19
CA LEU A 175 6.68 -8.70 8.27
C LEU A 175 7.09 -9.22 9.66
N GLY A 176 8.08 -8.59 10.27
CA GLY A 176 8.48 -8.90 11.65
C GLY A 176 7.38 -8.61 12.67
N LEU A 177 6.69 -7.46 12.51
CA LEU A 177 5.56 -7.05 13.31
C LEU A 177 4.38 -8.04 13.18
N SER A 178 4.05 -8.43 11.95
CA SER A 178 2.89 -9.26 11.65
C SER A 178 3.10 -10.75 11.98
N HIS A 179 4.26 -11.33 11.64
CA HIS A 179 4.46 -12.79 11.66
C HIS A 179 5.51 -13.27 12.67
N ARG A 180 6.36 -12.39 13.21
CA ARG A 180 7.50 -12.77 14.06
C ARG A 180 7.43 -12.24 15.48
N GLY A 181 6.30 -11.62 15.88
CA GLY A 181 6.06 -11.12 17.22
C GLY A 181 6.94 -9.93 17.61
N ARG A 182 7.56 -9.23 16.67
CA ARG A 182 8.26 -7.98 16.96
C ARG A 182 7.30 -6.93 17.48
N SER A 183 7.74 -6.13 18.43
CA SER A 183 6.99 -4.98 18.90
C SER A 183 7.06 -3.80 17.91
N SER A 184 6.09 -2.91 18.00
CA SER A 184 6.12 -1.65 17.23
C SER A 184 7.36 -0.83 17.54
N GLU A 185 7.82 -0.83 18.80
CA GLU A 185 9.02 -0.12 19.24
C GLU A 185 10.30 -0.65 18.58
N GLU A 186 10.48 -1.98 18.55
CA GLU A 186 11.63 -2.61 17.87
C GLU A 186 11.69 -2.28 16.37
N VAL A 187 10.53 -2.21 15.70
CA VAL A 187 10.46 -1.86 14.28
C VAL A 187 10.69 -0.36 14.08
N GLN A 188 10.20 0.49 14.96
CA GLN A 188 10.52 1.93 14.94
C GLN A 188 12.02 2.18 15.16
N ASP A 189 12.67 1.46 16.08
CA ASP A 189 14.13 1.56 16.30
C ASP A 189 14.92 1.11 15.06
N LEU A 190 14.43 0.09 14.37
CA LEU A 190 14.99 -0.32 13.07
C LEU A 190 14.90 0.82 12.05
N MET A 191 13.75 1.52 11.95
CA MET A 191 13.59 2.66 11.05
C MET A 191 14.50 3.83 11.42
N ARG A 192 14.58 4.19 12.70
CA ARG A 192 15.52 5.24 13.19
C ARG A 192 16.97 4.92 12.81
N THR A 193 17.35 3.66 12.98
CA THR A 193 18.70 3.20 12.61
C THR A 193 18.92 3.25 11.11
N ALA A 194 17.96 2.79 10.31
CA ALA A 194 18.06 2.80 8.86
C ALA A 194 18.23 4.23 8.32
N VAL A 195 17.37 5.15 8.75
CA VAL A 195 17.46 6.56 8.33
C VAL A 195 18.82 7.16 8.70
N ARG A 196 19.30 6.96 9.92
CA ARG A 196 20.60 7.46 10.38
C ARG A 196 21.79 6.93 9.56
N LEU A 197 21.69 5.71 9.01
CA LEU A 197 22.77 5.09 8.23
C LEU A 197 22.79 5.56 6.77
N VAL A 198 21.66 6.01 6.21
CA VAL A 198 21.54 6.36 4.80
C VAL A 198 21.50 7.87 4.55
N MET A 199 21.23 8.67 5.59
CA MET A 199 21.22 10.13 5.53
C MET A 199 22.56 10.72 5.98
#